data_1e066336900c5251e8bfc73e6ddce0c9
#
_entry.id   1e066336900c5251e8bfc73e6ddce0c9
#
_cell.length_a   1.000
_cell.length_b   1.000
_cell.length_c   1.000
_cell.angle_alpha   90.00
_cell.angle_beta   90.00
_cell.angle_gamma   90.00
#
_symmetry.space_group_name_H-M   'P 1'
#
loop_
_entity.id
_entity.type
_entity.pdbx_description
1 polymer ?
#
loop_
_entity_poly.entity_id
_entity_poly.type
_entity_poly.pdbx_seq_one_letter_code
_entity_poly.pdbx_strand_id
1 'polypeptide(L)'
;SLHDALPILAVILLTFIGILSRYRKCKSDEVLVVYGKTGGDKKSAKLYHGGAAFVWPIIQGYEFLSMKPMQIECKLTGALSAQNIRVDVPTTITVAISTDPEVMQNAAERMLGLTMDDKQNLITDVVYGQMRMVIADMTIEELNSDRDKFLAKVKDNIDTELRKFGLYLMNINISDIRDAANYIVNLGKEAESKALNEAQANIEEQEKLGAIKIANQIKERETKVAETRKDQDIAIAETKKLQEISVANADKDRISQVA
;
A
#
# COMPACT_ATOMS: atom_id res chain seq x y z
N SER A 1 19.79 -77.04 -16.54
CA SER A 1 18.42 -77.56 -16.33
C SER A 1 17.53 -76.42 -15.74
N LEU A 2 16.21 -76.61 -15.81
CA LEU A 2 15.24 -75.58 -15.39
C LEU A 2 15.41 -75.24 -13.89
N HIS A 3 15.89 -76.15 -13.08
CA HIS A 3 16.12 -75.97 -11.64
C HIS A 3 17.30 -75.02 -11.35
N ASP A 4 18.30 -74.93 -12.20
CA ASP A 4 19.47 -74.05 -12.01
C ASP A 4 19.18 -72.62 -12.53
N ALA A 5 18.20 -72.44 -13.44
CA ALA A 5 17.80 -71.15 -13.96
C ALA A 5 16.91 -70.36 -12.99
N LEU A 6 16.10 -71.08 -12.14
CA LEU A 6 15.14 -70.45 -11.21
C LEU A 6 15.81 -69.55 -10.18
N PRO A 7 16.89 -69.93 -9.46
CA PRO A 7 17.55 -69.07 -8.50
C PRO A 7 18.23 -67.84 -9.16
N ILE A 8 18.77 -67.99 -10.36
CA ILE A 8 19.39 -66.91 -11.12
C ILE A 8 18.31 -65.88 -11.52
N LEU A 9 17.19 -66.36 -12.04
CA LEU A 9 16.04 -65.48 -12.39
C LEU A 9 15.48 -64.74 -11.17
N ALA A 10 15.40 -65.40 -10.00
CA ALA A 10 14.98 -64.80 -8.73
C ALA A 10 15.93 -63.69 -8.30
N VAL A 11 17.24 -63.88 -8.40
CA VAL A 11 18.26 -62.86 -8.08
C VAL A 11 18.16 -61.67 -9.04
N ILE A 12 18.00 -61.92 -10.34
CA ILE A 12 17.81 -60.87 -11.33
C ILE A 12 16.53 -60.06 -11.02
N LEU A 13 15.44 -60.74 -10.74
CA LEU A 13 14.18 -60.07 -10.40
C LEU A 13 14.30 -59.26 -9.12
N LEU A 14 14.92 -59.75 -8.07
CA LEU A 14 15.16 -59.04 -6.82
C LEU A 14 16.06 -57.82 -7.00
N THR A 15 17.12 -57.95 -7.81
CA THR A 15 18.01 -56.81 -8.12
C THR A 15 17.26 -55.75 -8.93
N PHE A 16 16.42 -56.13 -9.90
CA PHE A 16 15.60 -55.25 -10.68
C PHE A 16 14.57 -54.49 -9.85
N ILE A 17 13.88 -55.19 -8.95
CA ILE A 17 12.96 -54.58 -7.97
C ILE A 17 13.71 -53.63 -7.03
N GLY A 18 14.90 -53.99 -6.58
CA GLY A 18 15.78 -53.17 -5.77
C GLY A 18 16.18 -51.85 -6.49
N ILE A 19 16.50 -51.93 -7.74
CA ILE A 19 16.83 -50.76 -8.58
C ILE A 19 15.59 -49.86 -8.77
N LEU A 20 14.44 -50.45 -9.12
CA LEU A 20 13.19 -49.71 -9.31
C LEU A 20 12.72 -49.03 -7.99
N SER A 21 12.96 -49.64 -6.85
CA SER A 21 12.59 -49.05 -5.54
C SER A 21 13.35 -47.75 -5.21
N ARG A 22 14.46 -47.50 -5.91
CA ARG A 22 15.29 -46.27 -5.77
C ARG A 22 14.84 -45.11 -6.65
N TYR A 23 13.83 -45.34 -7.48
CA TYR A 23 13.24 -44.31 -8.29
C TYR A 23 12.25 -43.49 -7.46
N ARG A 24 12.58 -42.23 -7.20
CA ARG A 24 11.75 -41.35 -6.34
C ARG A 24 11.00 -40.37 -7.22
N LYS A 25 9.66 -40.34 -7.03
CA LYS A 25 8.78 -39.39 -7.72
C LYS A 25 8.67 -38.13 -6.86
N CYS A 26 8.78 -36.98 -7.50
CA CYS A 26 8.57 -35.68 -6.90
C CYS A 26 7.17 -35.19 -7.23
N LYS A 27 6.41 -34.75 -6.22
CA LYS A 27 5.12 -34.09 -6.43
C LYS A 27 5.35 -32.66 -6.93
N SER A 28 4.32 -32.06 -7.51
CA SER A 28 4.40 -30.69 -8.03
C SER A 28 4.52 -29.60 -6.94
N ASP A 29 4.14 -29.93 -5.73
CA ASP A 29 4.21 -29.05 -4.55
C ASP A 29 5.45 -29.25 -3.68
N GLU A 30 6.39 -30.06 -4.18
CA GLU A 30 7.63 -30.40 -3.48
C GLU A 30 8.82 -30.32 -4.43
N VAL A 31 10.00 -30.12 -3.88
CA VAL A 31 11.29 -30.25 -4.57
C VAL A 31 12.04 -31.43 -3.98
N LEU A 32 12.44 -32.36 -4.84
CA LEU A 32 13.32 -33.45 -4.44
C LEU A 32 14.76 -32.93 -4.47
N VAL A 33 15.39 -32.91 -3.31
CA VAL A 33 16.80 -32.53 -3.12
C VAL A 33 17.61 -33.81 -3.00
N VAL A 34 18.52 -34.05 -3.93
CA VAL A 34 19.46 -35.17 -3.89
C VAL A 34 20.85 -34.64 -3.56
N TYR A 35 21.40 -35.10 -2.45
CA TYR A 35 22.69 -34.66 -1.94
C TYR A 35 23.66 -35.83 -1.81
N GLY A 36 24.96 -35.54 -1.70
CA GLY A 36 26.04 -36.51 -1.69
C GLY A 36 26.86 -36.43 -2.95
N LYS A 37 27.38 -37.55 -3.47
CA LYS A 37 28.22 -37.56 -4.68
C LYS A 37 27.36 -37.31 -5.93
N THR A 38 27.31 -36.07 -6.40
CA THR A 38 26.43 -35.61 -7.49
C THR A 38 27.17 -35.51 -8.85
N GLY A 39 28.21 -36.34 -9.09
CA GLY A 39 28.81 -36.51 -10.42
C GLY A 39 29.34 -35.23 -11.07
N GLY A 40 30.43 -34.67 -10.56
CA GLY A 40 31.25 -33.71 -11.32
C GLY A 40 30.86 -32.23 -11.28
N ASP A 41 29.65 -31.89 -10.92
CA ASP A 41 29.24 -30.50 -10.68
C ASP A 41 29.64 -30.06 -9.27
N LYS A 42 30.19 -28.85 -9.14
CA LYS A 42 30.58 -28.23 -7.85
C LYS A 42 29.41 -27.93 -6.92
N LYS A 43 28.19 -28.33 -7.30
CA LYS A 43 26.95 -28.10 -6.50
C LYS A 43 26.82 -29.21 -5.45
N SER A 44 26.58 -28.82 -4.23
CA SER A 44 26.39 -29.69 -3.06
C SER A 44 25.12 -30.55 -3.15
N ALA A 45 24.12 -30.12 -3.92
CA ALA A 45 22.86 -30.83 -4.13
C ALA A 45 22.30 -30.63 -5.54
N LYS A 46 21.56 -31.63 -6.05
CA LYS A 46 20.74 -31.53 -7.26
C LYS A 46 19.27 -31.39 -6.88
N LEU A 47 18.60 -30.47 -7.53
CA LEU A 47 17.19 -30.16 -7.30
C LEU A 47 16.36 -30.65 -8.48
N TYR A 48 15.27 -31.35 -8.14
CA TYR A 48 14.28 -31.83 -9.10
C TYR A 48 12.92 -31.26 -8.71
N HIS A 49 12.41 -30.32 -9.50
CA HIS A 49 11.08 -29.76 -9.35
C HIS A 49 10.12 -30.47 -10.30
N GLY A 50 9.28 -31.36 -9.74
CA GLY A 50 8.44 -32.25 -10.54
C GLY A 50 9.22 -33.42 -11.19
N GLY A 51 8.49 -34.41 -11.66
CA GLY A 51 9.08 -35.57 -12.31
C GLY A 51 9.62 -36.63 -11.34
N ALA A 52 10.71 -37.27 -11.69
CA ALA A 52 11.30 -38.32 -10.88
C ALA A 52 12.80 -38.42 -11.08
N ALA A 53 13.54 -38.83 -10.07
CA ALA A 53 14.97 -39.00 -10.11
C ALA A 53 15.38 -40.36 -9.54
N PHE A 54 16.43 -40.90 -10.06
CA PHE A 54 17.07 -42.09 -9.53
C PHE A 54 18.11 -41.65 -8.49
N VAL A 55 17.98 -42.19 -7.27
CA VAL A 55 18.90 -41.91 -6.16
C VAL A 55 19.81 -43.12 -5.95
N TRP A 56 21.12 -42.96 -6.14
CA TRP A 56 22.09 -44.02 -5.93
C TRP A 56 22.16 -44.42 -4.45
N PRO A 57 21.94 -45.71 -4.15
CA PRO A 57 22.06 -46.19 -2.81
C PRO A 57 23.50 -46.00 -2.29
N ILE A 58 23.66 -45.75 -0.99
CA ILE A 58 24.94 -45.65 -0.25
C ILE A 58 25.67 -44.31 -0.46
N ILE A 59 25.69 -43.77 -1.70
CA ILE A 59 26.49 -42.58 -2.03
C ILE A 59 25.67 -41.28 -2.12
N GLN A 60 24.34 -41.39 -2.21
CA GLN A 60 23.43 -40.26 -2.28
C GLN A 60 22.31 -40.40 -1.25
N GLY A 61 22.00 -39.29 -0.62
CA GLY A 61 20.77 -39.09 0.18
C GLY A 61 19.76 -38.25 -0.59
N TYR A 62 18.53 -38.26 -0.13
CA TYR A 62 17.48 -37.41 -0.68
C TYR A 62 16.58 -36.92 0.44
N GLU A 63 16.00 -35.74 0.23
CA GLU A 63 14.99 -35.16 1.09
C GLU A 63 14.02 -34.35 0.25
N PHE A 64 12.76 -34.21 0.74
CA PHE A 64 11.76 -33.40 0.08
C PHE A 64 11.65 -32.04 0.75
N LEU A 65 11.67 -30.98 -0.04
CA LEU A 65 11.49 -29.63 0.39
C LEU A 65 10.11 -29.13 -0.07
N SER A 66 9.20 -28.84 0.87
CA SER A 66 7.85 -28.37 0.56
C SER A 66 7.89 -26.97 0.00
N MET A 67 7.21 -26.74 -1.13
CA MET A 67 7.05 -25.41 -1.76
C MET A 67 5.77 -24.69 -1.31
N LYS A 68 5.03 -25.28 -0.37
CA LYS A 68 3.79 -24.66 0.13
C LYS A 68 4.08 -23.32 0.78
N PRO A 69 3.23 -22.33 0.53
CA PRO A 69 3.36 -21.04 1.21
C PRO A 69 3.25 -21.18 2.72
N MET A 70 4.09 -20.43 3.42
CA MET A 70 4.08 -20.32 4.88
C MET A 70 3.62 -18.94 5.27
N GLN A 71 2.62 -18.87 6.15
CA GLN A 71 2.17 -17.61 6.73
C GLN A 71 2.80 -17.46 8.11
N ILE A 72 3.40 -16.32 8.37
CA ILE A 72 4.15 -16.01 9.57
C ILE A 72 3.66 -14.69 10.14
N GLU A 73 3.28 -14.71 11.41
CA GLU A 73 2.94 -13.50 12.15
C GLU A 73 4.18 -12.94 12.85
N CYS A 74 4.55 -11.73 12.49
CA CYS A 74 5.67 -11.00 13.06
C CYS A 74 5.15 -9.84 13.92
N LYS A 75 5.16 -10.00 15.23
CA LYS A 75 4.76 -8.94 16.18
C LYS A 75 5.99 -8.13 16.61
N LEU A 76 6.42 -7.23 15.73
CA LEU A 76 7.53 -6.34 16.05
C LEU A 76 7.07 -5.28 17.04
N THR A 77 7.67 -5.27 18.23
CA THR A 77 7.38 -4.33 19.31
C THR A 77 8.61 -3.50 19.66
N GLY A 78 8.38 -2.23 19.99
CA GLY A 78 9.41 -1.34 20.51
C GLY A 78 10.50 -0.97 19.49
N ALA A 79 10.24 -1.02 18.20
CA ALA A 79 11.17 -0.52 17.19
C ALA A 79 11.28 1.00 17.29
N LEU A 80 12.51 1.54 17.15
CA LEU A 80 12.75 2.98 17.23
C LEU A 80 12.67 3.60 15.84
N SER A 81 11.86 4.66 15.70
CA SER A 81 11.82 5.50 14.50
C SER A 81 13.05 6.44 14.45
N ALA A 82 13.21 7.16 13.34
CA ALA A 82 14.24 8.19 13.18
C ALA A 82 14.21 9.27 14.28
N GLN A 83 13.04 9.47 14.89
CA GLN A 83 12.83 10.42 16.00
C GLN A 83 13.02 9.79 17.39
N ASN A 84 13.56 8.55 17.48
CA ASN A 84 13.70 7.77 18.72
C ASN A 84 12.38 7.48 19.46
N ILE A 85 11.28 7.48 18.74
CA ILE A 85 9.96 7.10 19.28
C ILE A 85 9.75 5.61 19.04
N ARG A 86 9.31 4.88 20.07
CA ARG A 86 9.05 3.45 20.00
C ARG A 86 7.72 3.19 19.30
N VAL A 87 7.75 2.32 18.31
CA VAL A 87 6.58 1.90 17.53
C VAL A 87 6.43 0.39 17.55
N ASP A 88 5.19 -0.04 17.56
CA ASP A 88 4.80 -1.43 17.40
C ASP A 88 4.18 -1.61 16.02
N VAL A 89 4.72 -2.55 15.25
CA VAL A 89 4.34 -2.80 13.87
C VAL A 89 4.00 -4.28 13.71
N PRO A 90 2.78 -4.69 14.04
CA PRO A 90 2.34 -6.06 13.80
C PRO A 90 2.21 -6.31 12.31
N THR A 91 2.90 -7.34 11.84
CA THR A 91 3.02 -7.66 10.41
C THR A 91 2.73 -9.13 10.18
N THR A 92 2.01 -9.44 9.13
CA THR A 92 1.80 -10.80 8.64
C THR A 92 2.41 -10.92 7.26
N ILE A 93 3.28 -11.90 7.10
CA ILE A 93 3.94 -12.19 5.83
C ILE A 93 3.58 -13.58 5.33
N THR A 94 3.53 -13.73 4.02
CA THR A 94 3.42 -15.03 3.36
C THR A 94 4.64 -15.21 2.47
N VAL A 95 5.38 -16.27 2.71
CA VAL A 95 6.60 -16.60 2.00
C VAL A 95 6.51 -18.00 1.41
N ALA A 96 7.21 -18.25 0.32
CA ALA A 96 7.35 -19.57 -0.28
C ALA A 96 8.75 -19.77 -0.83
N ILE A 97 9.10 -21.03 -1.11
CA ILE A 97 10.36 -21.33 -1.78
C ILE A 97 10.29 -20.86 -3.22
N SER A 98 11.36 -20.20 -3.69
CA SER A 98 11.44 -19.68 -5.05
C SER A 98 11.47 -20.82 -6.07
N THR A 99 10.80 -20.61 -7.20
CA THR A 99 10.86 -21.50 -8.36
C THR A 99 12.07 -21.25 -9.25
N ASP A 100 12.79 -20.16 -9.02
CA ASP A 100 14.03 -19.84 -9.70
C ASP A 100 15.13 -20.85 -9.29
N PRO A 101 15.73 -21.61 -10.21
CA PRO A 101 16.70 -22.66 -9.89
C PRO A 101 17.93 -22.15 -9.10
N GLU A 102 18.39 -20.93 -9.35
CA GLU A 102 19.53 -20.37 -8.62
C GLU A 102 19.18 -20.02 -7.19
N VAL A 103 18.00 -19.42 -6.99
CA VAL A 103 17.50 -19.06 -5.66
C VAL A 103 17.08 -20.31 -4.88
N MET A 104 16.44 -21.27 -5.55
CA MET A 104 16.05 -22.57 -4.97
C MET A 104 17.23 -23.36 -4.42
N GLN A 105 18.42 -23.25 -5.03
CA GLN A 105 19.64 -23.86 -4.54
C GLN A 105 19.99 -23.38 -3.12
N ASN A 106 19.78 -22.09 -2.82
CA ASN A 106 19.99 -21.54 -1.49
C ASN A 106 19.02 -22.17 -0.47
N ALA A 107 17.76 -22.45 -0.86
CA ALA A 107 16.81 -23.13 0.00
C ALA A 107 17.26 -24.55 0.35
N ALA A 108 17.76 -25.31 -0.63
CA ALA A 108 18.29 -26.63 -0.40
C ALA A 108 19.51 -26.62 0.53
N GLU A 109 20.38 -25.63 0.43
CA GLU A 109 21.58 -25.55 1.26
C GLU A 109 21.34 -25.07 2.68
N ARG A 110 20.30 -24.24 2.90
CA ARG A 110 20.10 -23.54 4.17
C ARG A 110 18.82 -23.91 4.91
N MET A 111 17.84 -24.44 4.19
CA MET A 111 16.51 -24.75 4.77
C MET A 111 16.27 -26.27 4.86
N LEU A 112 17.08 -27.09 4.21
CA LEU A 112 16.95 -28.54 4.28
C LEU A 112 17.23 -29.04 5.69
N GLY A 113 16.42 -29.97 6.18
CA GLY A 113 16.57 -30.55 7.52
C GLY A 113 16.07 -29.66 8.68
N LEU A 114 15.68 -28.43 8.41
CA LEU A 114 15.06 -27.58 9.45
C LEU A 114 13.60 -27.97 9.70
N THR A 115 13.21 -27.95 10.97
CA THR A 115 11.80 -28.11 11.33
C THR A 115 10.96 -26.90 10.83
N MET A 116 9.65 -27.03 10.81
CA MET A 116 8.79 -25.90 10.42
C MET A 116 8.97 -24.72 11.37
N ASP A 117 9.08 -24.99 12.67
CA ASP A 117 9.27 -23.95 13.70
C ASP A 117 10.61 -23.23 13.53
N ASP A 118 11.70 -23.99 13.26
CA ASP A 118 13.01 -23.38 13.00
C ASP A 118 13.00 -22.49 11.76
N LYS A 119 12.31 -22.92 10.69
CA LYS A 119 12.11 -22.11 9.48
C LYS A 119 11.36 -20.82 9.79
N GLN A 120 10.27 -20.91 10.53
CA GLN A 120 9.48 -19.74 10.93
C GLN A 120 10.28 -18.78 11.79
N ASN A 121 11.03 -19.27 12.78
CA ASN A 121 11.88 -18.45 13.63
C ASN A 121 12.95 -17.73 12.82
N LEU A 122 13.66 -18.45 11.96
CA LEU A 122 14.69 -17.87 11.08
C LEU A 122 14.13 -16.74 10.21
N ILE A 123 12.97 -16.98 9.58
CA ILE A 123 12.32 -15.98 8.72
C ILE A 123 11.85 -14.79 9.57
N THR A 124 11.29 -15.03 10.73
CA THR A 124 10.85 -13.98 11.65
C THR A 124 12.01 -13.07 12.07
N ASP A 125 13.17 -13.64 12.39
CA ASP A 125 14.36 -12.88 12.77
C ASP A 125 14.87 -12.00 11.62
N VAL A 126 14.89 -12.54 10.40
CA VAL A 126 15.25 -11.78 9.19
C VAL A 126 14.29 -10.62 8.98
N VAL A 127 13.00 -10.86 9.07
CA VAL A 127 11.95 -9.83 8.90
C VAL A 127 12.07 -8.76 9.97
N TYR A 128 12.26 -9.12 11.22
CA TYR A 128 12.46 -8.16 12.32
C TYR A 128 13.69 -7.27 12.08
N GLY A 129 14.80 -7.86 11.62
CA GLY A 129 16.00 -7.11 11.30
C GLY A 129 15.74 -6.05 10.23
N GLN A 130 15.12 -6.45 9.13
CA GLN A 130 14.85 -5.56 8.01
C GLN A 130 13.80 -4.49 8.34
N MET A 131 12.75 -4.86 9.06
CA MET A 131 11.74 -3.90 9.50
C MET A 131 12.33 -2.84 10.44
N ARG A 132 13.16 -3.24 11.40
CA ARG A 132 13.83 -2.29 12.30
C ARG A 132 14.71 -1.30 11.55
N MET A 133 15.44 -1.75 10.53
CA MET A 133 16.25 -0.87 9.69
C MET A 133 15.40 0.16 8.96
N VAL A 134 14.33 -0.26 8.32
CA VAL A 134 13.43 0.65 7.60
C VAL A 134 12.74 1.64 8.53
N ILE A 135 12.28 1.17 9.71
CA ILE A 135 11.62 2.02 10.71
C ILE A 135 12.60 3.06 11.27
N ALA A 136 13.85 2.69 11.50
CA ALA A 136 14.87 3.61 11.98
C ALA A 136 15.22 4.74 10.99
N ASP A 137 14.96 4.51 9.71
CA ASP A 137 15.20 5.48 8.63
C ASP A 137 14.00 6.40 8.35
N MET A 138 12.86 6.17 8.99
CA MET A 138 11.62 6.91 8.73
C MET A 138 11.12 7.64 9.97
N THR A 139 10.49 8.80 9.76
CA THR A 139 9.77 9.51 10.83
C THR A 139 8.42 8.86 11.09
N ILE A 140 7.80 9.17 12.25
CA ILE A 140 6.46 8.65 12.56
C ILE A 140 5.41 9.21 11.61
N GLU A 141 5.56 10.47 11.21
CA GLU A 141 4.70 11.10 10.22
C GLU A 141 4.75 10.37 8.88
N GLU A 142 5.96 10.02 8.40
CA GLU A 142 6.14 9.24 7.16
C GLU A 142 5.56 7.82 7.29
N LEU A 143 5.77 7.16 8.42
CA LEU A 143 5.22 5.83 8.69
C LEU A 143 3.68 5.80 8.65
N ASN A 144 3.05 6.89 9.11
CA ASN A 144 1.60 7.01 9.19
C ASN A 144 0.96 7.55 7.90
N SER A 145 1.55 8.58 7.28
CA SER A 145 1.00 9.27 6.12
C SER A 145 1.35 8.62 4.78
N ASP A 146 2.53 7.99 4.68
CA ASP A 146 3.05 7.40 3.44
C ASP A 146 3.24 5.88 3.57
N ARG A 147 2.15 5.21 3.92
CA ARG A 147 2.12 3.75 4.14
C ARG A 147 2.63 2.96 2.94
N ASP A 148 2.33 3.40 1.74
CA ASP A 148 2.72 2.72 0.51
C ASP A 148 4.23 2.74 0.30
N LYS A 149 4.87 3.87 0.60
CA LYS A 149 6.32 4.02 0.54
C LYS A 149 7.01 3.16 1.60
N PHE A 150 6.46 3.11 2.81
CA PHE A 150 6.94 2.24 3.87
C PHE A 150 6.85 0.77 3.45
N LEU A 151 5.68 0.32 2.99
CA LEU A 151 5.47 -1.03 2.49
C LEU A 151 6.41 -1.41 1.35
N ALA A 152 6.63 -0.51 0.39
CA ALA A 152 7.54 -0.74 -0.73
C ALA A 152 8.99 -0.96 -0.26
N LYS A 153 9.49 -0.10 0.63
CA LYS A 153 10.84 -0.25 1.22
C LYS A 153 11.00 -1.54 2.01
N VAL A 154 10.02 -1.85 2.86
CA VAL A 154 10.03 -3.07 3.68
C VAL A 154 10.00 -4.31 2.78
N LYS A 155 9.11 -4.33 1.79
CA LYS A 155 8.98 -5.43 0.83
C LYS A 155 10.27 -5.69 0.08
N ASP A 156 10.91 -4.66 -0.45
CA ASP A 156 12.13 -4.78 -1.24
C ASP A 156 13.31 -5.30 -0.39
N ASN A 157 13.48 -4.75 0.81
CA ASN A 157 14.51 -5.20 1.73
C ASN A 157 14.30 -6.64 2.21
N ILE A 158 13.07 -7.00 2.58
CA ILE A 158 12.74 -8.35 3.02
C ILE A 158 12.92 -9.35 1.88
N ASP A 159 12.43 -9.07 0.67
CA ASP A 159 12.57 -9.97 -0.48
C ASP A 159 14.04 -10.23 -0.82
N THR A 160 14.86 -9.19 -0.79
CA THR A 160 16.31 -9.29 -1.03
C THR A 160 16.99 -10.22 -0.02
N GLU A 161 16.65 -10.11 1.27
CA GLU A 161 17.23 -10.99 2.29
C GLU A 161 16.67 -12.41 2.23
N LEU A 162 15.37 -12.58 1.97
CA LEU A 162 14.74 -13.90 1.85
C LEU A 162 15.30 -14.70 0.68
N ARG A 163 15.68 -14.07 -0.43
CA ARG A 163 16.33 -14.71 -1.58
C ARG A 163 17.63 -15.39 -1.22
N LYS A 164 18.37 -14.88 -0.23
CA LYS A 164 19.59 -15.51 0.26
C LYS A 164 19.31 -16.87 0.95
N PHE A 165 18.09 -17.08 1.39
CA PHE A 165 17.61 -18.34 1.97
C PHE A 165 16.79 -19.19 0.99
N GLY A 166 16.71 -18.78 -0.27
CA GLY A 166 15.93 -19.48 -1.28
C GLY A 166 14.44 -19.23 -1.25
N LEU A 167 14.01 -18.20 -0.54
CA LEU A 167 12.62 -17.81 -0.36
C LEU A 167 12.28 -16.56 -1.17
N TYR A 168 10.99 -16.37 -1.44
CA TYR A 168 10.48 -15.11 -1.97
C TYR A 168 9.25 -14.67 -1.18
N LEU A 169 9.05 -13.36 -1.12
CA LEU A 169 7.92 -12.76 -0.45
C LEU A 169 6.69 -12.72 -1.38
N MET A 170 5.66 -13.49 -1.04
CA MET A 170 4.40 -13.50 -1.80
C MET A 170 3.54 -12.30 -1.43
N ASN A 171 3.36 -12.08 -0.14
CA ASN A 171 2.52 -11.01 0.38
C ASN A 171 3.05 -10.52 1.72
N ILE A 172 2.83 -9.21 1.97
CA ILE A 172 3.06 -8.58 3.26
C ILE A 172 1.84 -7.74 3.63
N ASN A 173 1.38 -7.90 4.84
CA ASN A 173 0.30 -7.09 5.40
C ASN A 173 0.76 -6.52 6.73
N ILE A 174 0.73 -5.20 6.84
CA ILE A 174 1.06 -4.46 8.06
C ILE A 174 -0.25 -3.96 8.66
N SER A 175 -0.52 -4.36 9.88
CA SER A 175 -1.66 -3.88 10.66
C SER A 175 -1.41 -2.47 11.18
N ASP A 176 -2.29 -1.95 12.02
CA ASP A 176 -2.17 -0.61 12.55
C ASP A 176 -0.89 -0.42 13.35
N ILE A 177 -0.12 0.58 12.95
CA ILE A 177 1.10 0.99 13.62
C ILE A 177 0.69 1.75 14.89
N ARG A 178 1.26 1.34 16.02
CA ARG A 178 1.01 1.96 17.32
C ARG A 178 2.32 2.48 17.90
N ASP A 179 2.25 3.62 18.55
CA ASP A 179 3.37 4.18 19.27
C ASP A 179 3.10 4.22 20.79
N ALA A 180 4.13 3.95 21.57
CA ALA A 180 4.03 3.91 23.02
C ALA A 180 3.71 5.28 23.67
N ALA A 181 3.98 6.36 22.95
CA ALA A 181 3.81 7.74 23.44
C ALA A 181 2.48 8.38 23.02
N ASN A 182 1.60 7.64 22.31
CA ASN A 182 0.38 8.18 21.69
C ASN A 182 0.64 9.39 20.77
N TYR A 183 1.85 9.48 20.20
CA TYR A 183 2.25 10.56 19.32
C TYR A 183 1.39 10.60 18.05
N ILE A 184 1.12 9.44 17.44
CA ILE A 184 0.25 9.30 16.27
C ILE A 184 -1.16 9.82 16.57
N VAL A 185 -1.72 9.49 17.74
CA VAL A 185 -3.05 9.95 18.16
C VAL A 185 -3.06 11.47 18.36
N ASN A 186 -2.02 12.02 18.95
CA ASN A 186 -1.92 13.47 19.20
C ASN A 186 -1.70 14.22 17.87
N LEU A 187 -0.89 13.70 16.96
CA LEU A 187 -0.72 14.26 15.62
C LEU A 187 -2.04 14.27 14.84
N GLY A 188 -2.84 13.20 14.96
CA GLY A 188 -4.18 13.14 14.38
C GLY A 188 -5.11 14.22 14.92
N LYS A 189 -5.12 14.46 16.24
CA LYS A 189 -5.90 15.53 16.88
C LYS A 189 -5.45 16.93 16.46
N GLU A 190 -4.15 17.13 16.31
CA GLU A 190 -3.62 18.41 15.83
C GLU A 190 -4.04 18.67 14.38
N ALA A 191 -3.93 17.66 13.51
CA ALA A 191 -4.38 17.75 12.12
C ALA A 191 -5.90 18.01 12.01
N GLU A 192 -6.71 17.33 12.84
CA GLU A 192 -8.16 17.55 12.93
C GLU A 192 -8.48 18.97 13.37
N SER A 193 -7.85 19.47 14.44
CA SER A 193 -8.03 20.83 14.93
C SER A 193 -7.66 21.89 13.90
N LYS A 194 -6.54 21.66 13.18
CA LYS A 194 -6.12 22.54 12.10
C LYS A 194 -7.11 22.57 10.94
N ALA A 195 -7.60 21.40 10.52
CA ALA A 195 -8.58 21.29 9.44
C ALA A 195 -9.92 21.97 9.83
N LEU A 196 -10.37 21.80 11.08
CA LEU A 196 -11.56 22.49 11.59
C LEU A 196 -11.39 24.01 11.60
N ASN A 197 -10.25 24.51 12.06
CA ASN A 197 -9.96 25.95 12.07
C ASN A 197 -9.88 26.53 10.65
N GLU A 198 -9.27 25.83 9.70
CA GLU A 198 -9.24 26.24 8.30
C GLU A 198 -10.64 26.24 7.67
N ALA A 199 -11.45 25.23 7.95
CA ALA A 199 -12.84 25.18 7.48
C ALA A 199 -13.67 26.34 8.05
N GLN A 200 -13.52 26.63 9.35
CA GLN A 200 -14.18 27.75 10.00
C GLN A 200 -13.77 29.10 9.38
N ALA A 201 -12.48 29.32 9.18
CA ALA A 201 -11.96 30.53 8.53
C ALA A 201 -12.51 30.71 7.11
N ASN A 202 -12.58 29.64 6.33
CA ASN A 202 -13.17 29.66 4.99
C ASN A 202 -14.67 30.03 5.02
N ILE A 203 -15.43 29.50 5.98
CA ILE A 203 -16.85 29.82 6.15
C ILE A 203 -17.01 31.31 6.48
N GLU A 204 -16.24 31.81 7.44
CA GLU A 204 -16.29 33.24 7.82
C GLU A 204 -15.91 34.17 6.65
N GLU A 205 -14.94 33.78 5.83
CA GLU A 205 -14.56 34.54 4.65
C GLU A 205 -15.68 34.55 3.60
N GLN A 206 -16.35 33.43 3.37
CA GLN A 206 -17.50 33.36 2.45
C GLN A 206 -18.70 34.16 2.97
N GLU A 207 -18.96 34.15 4.26
CA GLU A 207 -20.01 34.97 4.88
C GLU A 207 -19.73 36.46 4.73
N LYS A 208 -18.47 36.89 4.96
CA LYS A 208 -18.06 38.30 4.76
C LYS A 208 -18.20 38.71 3.29
N LEU A 209 -17.77 37.87 2.36
CA LEU A 209 -17.93 38.13 0.92
C LEU A 209 -19.42 38.22 0.53
N GLY A 210 -20.24 37.34 1.07
CA GLY A 210 -21.69 37.35 0.90
C GLY A 210 -22.32 38.64 1.43
N ALA A 211 -21.97 39.06 2.64
CA ALA A 211 -22.46 40.30 3.25
C ALA A 211 -22.05 41.55 2.42
N ILE A 212 -20.81 41.62 1.97
CA ILE A 212 -20.32 42.72 1.10
C ILE A 212 -21.10 42.76 -0.22
N LYS A 213 -21.36 41.60 -0.82
CA LYS A 213 -22.13 41.51 -2.07
C LYS A 213 -23.57 42.00 -1.88
N ILE A 214 -24.22 41.62 -0.79
CA ILE A 214 -25.58 42.09 -0.42
C ILE A 214 -25.56 43.60 -0.19
N ALA A 215 -24.61 44.12 0.60
CA ALA A 215 -24.49 45.53 0.87
C ALA A 215 -24.29 46.37 -0.42
N ASN A 216 -23.45 45.89 -1.33
CA ASN A 216 -23.25 46.55 -2.64
C ASN A 216 -24.53 46.52 -3.49
N GLN A 217 -25.26 45.42 -3.53
CA GLN A 217 -26.57 45.36 -4.22
C GLN A 217 -27.61 46.29 -3.64
N ILE A 218 -27.67 46.42 -2.33
CA ILE A 218 -28.57 47.38 -1.67
C ILE A 218 -28.19 48.79 -2.06
N LYS A 219 -26.91 49.15 -1.98
CA LYS A 219 -26.40 50.48 -2.36
C LYS A 219 -26.70 50.82 -3.83
N GLU A 220 -26.50 49.85 -4.73
CA GLU A 220 -26.80 50.02 -6.17
C GLU A 220 -28.30 50.23 -6.39
N ARG A 221 -29.15 49.49 -5.69
CA ARG A 221 -30.61 49.65 -5.72
C ARG A 221 -31.06 51.03 -5.20
N GLU A 222 -30.49 51.46 -4.07
CA GLU A 222 -30.78 52.77 -3.51
C GLU A 222 -30.39 53.92 -4.43
N THR A 223 -29.19 53.83 -5.07
CA THR A 223 -28.73 54.80 -6.05
C THR A 223 -29.66 54.87 -7.26
N LYS A 224 -30.07 53.72 -7.81
CA LYS A 224 -31.03 53.69 -8.94
C LYS A 224 -32.40 54.28 -8.56
N VAL A 225 -32.90 54.00 -7.36
CA VAL A 225 -34.15 54.57 -6.88
C VAL A 225 -34.03 56.10 -6.71
N ALA A 226 -32.91 56.58 -6.18
CA ALA A 226 -32.66 58.01 -6.05
C ALA A 226 -32.55 58.74 -7.41
N GLU A 227 -31.85 58.11 -8.39
CA GLU A 227 -31.79 58.62 -9.78
C GLU A 227 -33.19 58.69 -10.41
N THR A 228 -33.95 57.58 -10.31
CA THR A 228 -35.30 57.55 -10.87
C THR A 228 -36.23 58.59 -10.25
N ARG A 229 -36.13 58.83 -8.92
CA ARG A 229 -36.88 59.93 -8.26
C ARG A 229 -36.48 61.30 -8.76
N LYS A 230 -35.17 61.53 -8.90
CA LYS A 230 -34.66 62.79 -9.45
C LYS A 230 -35.16 63.03 -10.86
N ASP A 231 -35.17 62.03 -11.73
CA ASP A 231 -35.70 62.14 -13.08
C ASP A 231 -37.21 62.39 -13.11
N GLN A 232 -37.96 61.76 -12.22
CA GLN A 232 -39.38 62.02 -12.04
C GLN A 232 -39.66 63.44 -11.56
N ASP A 233 -38.91 63.95 -10.59
CA ASP A 233 -39.04 65.29 -10.08
C ASP A 233 -38.72 66.34 -11.15
N ILE A 234 -37.70 66.10 -11.97
CA ILE A 234 -37.37 66.95 -13.12
C ILE A 234 -38.50 66.96 -14.16
N ALA A 235 -39.03 65.78 -14.50
CA ALA A 235 -40.13 65.66 -15.46
C ALA A 235 -41.42 66.36 -14.96
N ILE A 236 -41.71 66.24 -13.67
CA ILE A 236 -42.86 66.97 -13.04
C ILE A 236 -42.62 68.46 -13.07
N ALA A 237 -41.39 68.95 -12.78
CA ALA A 237 -41.07 70.37 -12.81
C ALA A 237 -41.18 70.96 -14.24
N GLU A 238 -40.69 70.22 -15.26
CA GLU A 238 -40.83 70.60 -16.64
C GLU A 238 -42.29 70.64 -17.11
N THR A 239 -43.09 69.63 -16.71
CA THR A 239 -44.52 69.61 -17.04
C THR A 239 -45.27 70.80 -16.41
N LYS A 240 -44.99 71.12 -15.16
CA LYS A 240 -45.56 72.30 -14.47
C LYS A 240 -45.17 73.60 -15.18
N LYS A 241 -43.90 73.77 -15.58
CA LYS A 241 -43.41 74.90 -16.28
C LYS A 241 -44.10 75.09 -17.67
N LEU A 242 -44.30 73.98 -18.40
CA LEU A 242 -45.05 73.96 -19.63
C LEU A 242 -46.51 74.35 -19.43
N GLN A 243 -47.18 73.87 -18.38
CA GLN A 243 -48.52 74.22 -18.02
C GLN A 243 -48.64 75.72 -17.66
N GLU A 244 -47.75 76.26 -16.85
CA GLU A 244 -47.70 77.71 -16.53
C GLU A 244 -47.53 78.59 -17.77
N ILE A 245 -46.61 78.21 -18.69
CA ILE A 245 -46.43 78.89 -19.97
C ILE A 245 -47.67 78.83 -20.82
N SER A 246 -48.35 77.69 -20.91
CA SER A 246 -49.57 77.53 -21.68
C SER A 246 -50.75 78.37 -21.14
N VAL A 247 -50.91 78.41 -19.80
CA VAL A 247 -51.88 79.25 -19.12
C VAL A 247 -51.59 80.73 -19.35
N ALA A 248 -50.30 81.14 -19.19
CA ALA A 248 -49.92 82.54 -19.45
C ALA A 248 -50.12 82.98 -20.91
N ASN A 249 -49.90 82.08 -21.84
CA ASN A 249 -50.18 82.33 -23.26
C ASN A 249 -51.71 82.45 -23.57
N ALA A 250 -52.49 81.53 -22.95
CA ALA A 250 -53.98 81.61 -23.10
C ALA A 250 -54.58 82.88 -22.48
N ASP A 251 -54.06 83.33 -21.32
CA ASP A 251 -54.46 84.59 -20.71
C ASP A 251 -54.05 85.79 -21.56
N LYS A 252 -52.90 85.73 -22.18
CA LYS A 252 -52.39 86.77 -23.13
C LYS A 252 -53.29 86.86 -24.37
N ASP A 253 -53.69 85.74 -24.92
CA ASP A 253 -54.59 85.65 -26.07
C ASP A 253 -56.02 86.16 -25.72
N ARG A 254 -56.47 85.84 -24.51
CA ARG A 254 -57.74 86.41 -24.02
C ARG A 254 -57.75 87.93 -23.83
N ILE A 255 -56.65 88.49 -23.29
CA ILE A 255 -56.49 89.94 -23.17
C ILE A 255 -56.37 90.57 -24.54
N SER A 256 -55.75 89.98 -25.49
CA SER A 256 -55.63 90.52 -26.87
C SER A 256 -56.91 90.47 -27.71
N GLN A 257 -57.89 89.63 -27.33
CA GLN A 257 -59.22 89.55 -27.98
C GLN A 257 -60.28 90.50 -27.38
N VAL A 258 -60.01 91.08 -26.19
CA VAL A 258 -60.97 92.01 -25.47
C VAL A 258 -60.55 93.49 -25.71
N ALA A 259 -59.41 93.82 -26.34
CA ALA A 259 -58.96 95.12 -26.72
C ALA A 259 -59.32 95.41 -28.21
#